data_8801dd7314ff3680a89c19ea3f4f2252
#
_entry.id   8801dd7314ff3680a89c19ea3f4f2252
#
_cell.length_a   1.000
_cell.length_b   1.000
_cell.length_c   1.000
_cell.angle_alpha   90.00
_cell.angle_beta   90.00
_cell.angle_gamma   90.00
#
_symmetry.space_group_name_H-M   'P 1'
#
loop_
_entity.id
_entity.type
_entity.pdbx_description
1 polymer ?
#
loop_
_entity_poly.entity_id
_entity_poly.type
_entity_poly.pdbx_seq_one_letter_code
_entity_poly.pdbx_strand_id
1 'polypeptide(L)'
;SALAEEPAAMLHDGGVIAAGVDAELDELRAINEHCDTFLVDLEQRERARTGIPNLRVMFNKVHGFYIEVTGSHLDKVPPDYQRRQTMKNAERYITPELKAFEDKALSAQERALAREKWLYDQLLDALQAHLAPLGALARALAALDALAALAERAVTLGWTRPEFVPYPCIEIDAGRHPVVEARLAETGGGPFIANHCRLDAKTRMLVITGPNMGGKSTFMRQVALIALLASIGSFVPAAACRLGPIDAIHTRIGAADDLANAQSTFMVEMTEAAAILHAATEHSLVLMDEIGRGTSTFDGLALAGAIASHLHDRNKAFTLFATHYFELTQFPQRHGGAINLHVSAAESGDQIVFLHQIEPGPASRSYGVQVARLAG
;
A
#
# COMPACT_ATOMS: atom_id res chain seq x y z
N SER A 1 23.53 -23.11 -7.43
CA SER A 1 23.27 -21.66 -7.57
C SER A 1 24.47 -21.03 -8.28
N ALA A 2 24.23 -20.14 -9.23
CA ALA A 2 25.32 -19.39 -9.88
C ALA A 2 25.77 -18.20 -9.01
N LEU A 3 24.92 -17.73 -8.12
CA LEU A 3 25.22 -16.64 -7.19
C LEU A 3 25.71 -17.18 -5.86
N ALA A 4 26.58 -16.38 -5.20
CA ALA A 4 27.00 -16.63 -3.83
C ALA A 4 25.78 -16.68 -2.89
N GLU A 5 25.92 -17.32 -1.73
CA GLU A 5 24.84 -17.38 -0.73
C GLU A 5 24.52 -15.98 -0.16
N GLU A 6 25.56 -15.20 0.07
CA GLU A 6 25.47 -13.78 0.44
C GLU A 6 26.22 -12.95 -0.60
N PRO A 7 25.59 -12.58 -1.74
CA PRO A 7 26.26 -11.84 -2.78
C PRO A 7 26.53 -10.38 -2.35
N ALA A 8 27.65 -9.83 -2.80
CA ALA A 8 27.95 -8.42 -2.58
C ALA A 8 26.83 -7.52 -3.18
N ALA A 9 26.56 -6.40 -2.51
CA ALA A 9 25.51 -5.47 -2.93
C ALA A 9 25.79 -4.80 -4.29
N MET A 10 27.07 -4.64 -4.62
CA MET A 10 27.52 -4.03 -5.87
C MET A 10 28.49 -4.94 -6.62
N LEU A 11 28.27 -5.12 -7.92
CA LEU A 11 29.08 -6.01 -8.75
C LEU A 11 30.58 -5.61 -8.79
N HIS A 12 30.89 -4.31 -8.65
CA HIS A 12 32.26 -3.82 -8.64
C HIS A 12 33.04 -4.14 -7.36
N ASP A 13 32.35 -4.60 -6.29
CA ASP A 13 33.02 -5.04 -5.06
C ASP A 13 33.51 -6.50 -5.18
N GLY A 14 33.02 -7.25 -6.17
CA GLY A 14 33.29 -8.66 -6.34
C GLY A 14 32.52 -9.54 -5.37
N GLY A 15 32.61 -10.87 -5.54
CA GLY A 15 31.95 -11.82 -4.64
C GLY A 15 30.46 -12.06 -4.92
N VAL A 16 29.99 -11.76 -6.12
CA VAL A 16 28.60 -12.01 -6.56
C VAL A 16 28.43 -13.42 -7.09
N ILE A 17 29.40 -13.93 -7.87
CA ILE A 17 29.37 -15.30 -8.43
C ILE A 17 29.93 -16.28 -7.39
N ALA A 18 29.23 -17.40 -7.21
CA ALA A 18 29.65 -18.44 -6.27
C ALA A 18 30.97 -19.10 -6.68
N ALA A 19 31.75 -19.55 -5.69
CA ALA A 19 32.92 -20.39 -5.95
C ALA A 19 32.54 -21.72 -6.62
N GLY A 20 33.38 -22.22 -7.51
CA GLY A 20 33.14 -23.44 -8.26
C GLY A 20 32.26 -23.28 -9.51
N VAL A 21 31.79 -22.07 -9.81
CA VAL A 21 30.99 -21.78 -11.01
C VAL A 21 31.88 -21.64 -12.26
N ASP A 22 33.04 -21.00 -12.08
CA ASP A 22 33.98 -20.75 -13.20
C ASP A 22 35.41 -20.90 -12.71
N ALA A 23 36.15 -21.85 -13.29
CA ALA A 23 37.52 -22.18 -12.90
C ALA A 23 38.49 -21.02 -13.07
N GLU A 24 38.34 -20.20 -14.13
CA GLU A 24 39.21 -19.03 -14.36
C GLU A 24 39.00 -17.98 -13.28
N LEU A 25 37.73 -17.73 -12.86
CA LEU A 25 37.43 -16.79 -11.77
C LEU A 25 38.01 -17.31 -10.45
N ASP A 26 37.89 -18.58 -10.16
CA ASP A 26 38.41 -19.18 -8.94
C ASP A 26 39.95 -19.11 -8.88
N GLU A 27 40.63 -19.36 -9.99
CA GLU A 27 42.10 -19.17 -10.08
C GLU A 27 42.54 -17.72 -9.85
N LEU A 28 41.81 -16.78 -10.44
CA LEU A 28 42.09 -15.34 -10.25
C LEU A 28 41.85 -14.88 -8.80
N ARG A 29 40.82 -15.38 -8.15
CA ARG A 29 40.55 -15.14 -6.72
C ARG A 29 41.59 -15.74 -5.80
N ALA A 30 42.07 -16.97 -6.11
CA ALA A 30 43.12 -17.63 -5.33
C ALA A 30 44.44 -16.85 -5.34
N ILE A 31 44.77 -16.15 -6.42
CA ILE A 31 45.94 -15.26 -6.47
C ILE A 31 45.80 -14.15 -5.44
N ASN A 32 44.61 -13.57 -5.28
CA ASN A 32 44.36 -12.51 -4.30
C ASN A 32 44.33 -13.04 -2.85
N GLU A 33 43.76 -14.22 -2.60
CA GLU A 33 43.76 -14.86 -1.28
C GLU A 33 45.19 -15.21 -0.79
N HIS A 34 46.09 -15.52 -1.71
CA HIS A 34 47.51 -15.77 -1.34
C HIS A 34 48.33 -14.51 -1.10
N CYS A 35 47.73 -13.31 -1.30
CA CYS A 35 48.41 -12.04 -1.05
C CYS A 35 48.90 -11.91 0.41
N ASP A 36 48.03 -12.23 1.38
CA ASP A 36 48.39 -12.10 2.81
C ASP A 36 49.52 -13.05 3.21
N THR A 37 49.52 -14.29 2.70
CA THR A 37 50.57 -15.27 2.95
C THR A 37 51.90 -14.79 2.35
N PHE A 38 51.88 -14.30 1.10
CA PHE A 38 53.06 -13.76 0.45
C PHE A 38 53.67 -12.56 1.23
N LEU A 39 52.82 -11.63 1.69
CA LEU A 39 53.27 -10.45 2.44
C LEU A 39 53.93 -10.84 3.77
N VAL A 40 53.34 -11.80 4.49
CA VAL A 40 53.88 -12.31 5.75
C VAL A 40 55.23 -12.97 5.51
N ASP A 41 55.34 -13.85 4.50
CA ASP A 41 56.60 -14.53 4.15
C ASP A 41 57.69 -13.54 3.69
N LEU A 42 57.33 -12.56 2.89
CA LEU A 42 58.25 -11.50 2.46
C LEU A 42 58.70 -10.67 3.67
N GLU A 43 57.82 -10.30 4.56
CA GLU A 43 58.16 -9.55 5.78
C GLU A 43 59.18 -10.31 6.64
N GLN A 44 58.98 -11.60 6.86
CA GLN A 44 59.92 -12.45 7.63
C GLN A 44 61.27 -12.57 6.94
N ARG A 45 61.31 -12.83 5.64
CA ARG A 45 62.55 -12.89 4.89
C ARG A 45 63.31 -11.58 4.88
N GLU A 46 62.62 -10.47 4.68
CA GLU A 46 63.27 -9.14 4.64
C GLU A 46 63.72 -8.70 6.03
N ARG A 47 63.03 -9.02 7.10
CA ARG A 47 63.52 -8.81 8.47
C ARG A 47 64.78 -9.59 8.74
N ALA A 48 64.85 -10.85 8.36
CA ALA A 48 66.03 -11.66 8.53
C ALA A 48 67.22 -11.17 7.67
N ARG A 49 66.95 -10.77 6.41
CA ARG A 49 67.98 -10.25 5.49
C ARG A 49 68.56 -8.94 5.91
N THR A 50 67.72 -7.98 6.39
CA THR A 50 68.15 -6.61 6.69
C THR A 50 68.53 -6.41 8.15
N GLY A 51 68.14 -7.29 9.04
CA GLY A 51 68.31 -7.13 10.49
C GLY A 51 67.47 -5.98 11.07
N ILE A 52 66.42 -5.56 10.39
CA ILE A 52 65.50 -4.49 10.85
C ILE A 52 64.28 -5.14 11.53
N PRO A 53 64.16 -5.13 12.85
CA PRO A 53 63.16 -5.93 13.57
C PRO A 53 61.72 -5.42 13.41
N ASN A 54 61.56 -4.15 13.13
CA ASN A 54 60.30 -3.46 13.00
C ASN A 54 59.91 -3.13 11.53
N LEU A 55 60.59 -3.74 10.55
CA LEU A 55 60.16 -3.70 9.14
C LEU A 55 58.79 -4.32 8.98
N ARG A 56 57.90 -3.67 8.21
CA ARG A 56 56.57 -4.19 7.88
C ARG A 56 56.33 -4.15 6.37
N VAL A 57 55.70 -5.18 5.86
CA VAL A 57 55.18 -5.22 4.49
C VAL A 57 53.72 -5.01 4.52
N MET A 58 53.21 -3.99 3.85
CA MET A 58 51.80 -3.54 3.95
C MET A 58 51.26 -3.16 2.59
N PHE A 59 49.92 -3.12 2.51
CA PHE A 59 49.17 -2.62 1.37
C PHE A 59 48.33 -1.39 1.73
N ASN A 60 48.27 -0.43 0.83
CA ASN A 60 47.41 0.75 0.92
C ASN A 60 46.74 1.00 -0.42
N LYS A 61 45.45 1.25 -0.42
CA LYS A 61 44.63 1.45 -1.65
C LYS A 61 45.14 2.60 -2.53
N VAL A 62 45.81 3.62 -1.96
CA VAL A 62 46.33 4.79 -2.69
C VAL A 62 47.75 4.55 -3.22
N HIS A 63 48.60 3.86 -2.45
CA HIS A 63 50.03 3.72 -2.72
C HIS A 63 50.45 2.28 -3.11
N GLY A 64 49.52 1.32 -3.12
CA GLY A 64 49.83 -0.08 -3.41
C GLY A 64 50.62 -0.76 -2.29
N PHE A 65 51.41 -1.77 -2.65
CA PHE A 65 52.24 -2.53 -1.70
C PHE A 65 53.55 -1.78 -1.37
N TYR A 66 53.98 -1.82 -0.13
CA TYR A 66 55.20 -1.17 0.31
C TYR A 66 55.82 -1.86 1.53
N ILE A 67 57.16 -1.65 1.67
CA ILE A 67 57.91 -2.02 2.85
C ILE A 67 58.13 -0.74 3.67
N GLU A 68 57.69 -0.72 4.91
CA GLU A 68 57.84 0.44 5.81
C GLU A 68 59.01 0.20 6.78
N VAL A 69 59.92 1.17 6.79
CA VAL A 69 61.08 1.19 7.69
C VAL A 69 61.07 2.46 8.50
N THR A 70 61.17 2.34 9.82
CA THR A 70 61.22 3.49 10.74
C THR A 70 62.53 4.28 10.60
N GLY A 71 62.46 5.58 10.88
CA GLY A 71 63.61 6.50 10.75
C GLY A 71 64.87 6.08 11.48
N SER A 72 64.78 5.30 12.56
CA SER A 72 65.89 4.77 13.35
C SER A 72 66.71 3.68 12.64
N HIS A 73 66.29 3.15 11.52
CA HIS A 73 66.90 2.03 10.82
C HIS A 73 67.10 2.27 9.32
N LEU A 74 67.12 3.55 8.91
CA LEU A 74 67.32 3.92 7.50
C LEU A 74 68.73 3.62 7.01
N ASP A 75 69.69 3.59 7.91
CA ASP A 75 71.07 3.20 7.64
C ASP A 75 71.27 1.74 7.23
N LYS A 76 70.29 0.88 7.56
CA LYS A 76 70.30 -0.54 7.26
C LYS A 76 69.45 -0.93 5.99
N VAL A 77 68.89 0.07 5.32
CA VAL A 77 68.13 -0.15 4.13
C VAL A 77 69.00 -0.61 2.98
N PRO A 78 68.74 -1.76 2.36
CA PRO A 78 69.52 -2.26 1.24
C PRO A 78 69.44 -1.37 -0.01
N PRO A 79 70.44 -1.40 -0.91
CA PRO A 79 70.47 -0.56 -2.11
C PRO A 79 69.44 -0.95 -3.17
N ASP A 80 68.88 -2.14 -3.08
CA ASP A 80 67.82 -2.65 -3.96
C ASP A 80 66.41 -2.12 -3.55
N TYR A 81 66.28 -1.45 -2.41
CA TYR A 81 65.06 -0.80 -2.00
C TYR A 81 64.89 0.53 -2.75
N GLN A 82 63.88 0.64 -3.53
CA GLN A 82 63.50 1.90 -4.18
C GLN A 82 62.53 2.68 -3.30
N ARG A 83 62.88 3.92 -2.95
CA ARG A 83 62.03 4.79 -2.13
C ARG A 83 60.76 5.15 -2.87
N ARG A 84 59.61 4.88 -2.24
CA ARG A 84 58.27 5.21 -2.77
C ARG A 84 57.67 6.42 -2.10
N GLN A 85 57.89 6.60 -0.79
CA GLN A 85 57.32 7.72 -0.01
C GLN A 85 58.16 7.99 1.24
N THR A 86 58.34 9.28 1.53
CA THR A 86 58.95 9.74 2.80
C THR A 86 57.86 10.24 3.74
N MET A 87 57.85 9.77 4.98
CA MET A 87 56.95 10.17 6.04
C MET A 87 57.69 10.77 7.22
N LYS A 88 57.02 11.39 8.18
CA LYS A 88 57.66 12.10 9.31
C LYS A 88 58.57 11.20 10.14
N ASN A 89 58.23 9.93 10.35
CA ASN A 89 58.93 8.99 11.23
C ASN A 89 59.31 7.66 10.54
N ALA A 90 59.03 7.50 9.25
CA ALA A 90 59.29 6.28 8.49
C ALA A 90 59.48 6.57 7.01
N GLU A 91 60.10 5.67 6.29
CA GLU A 91 60.14 5.71 4.83
C GLU A 91 59.51 4.41 4.27
N ARG A 92 58.91 4.55 3.12
CA ARG A 92 58.26 3.44 2.39
C ARG A 92 59.04 3.11 1.13
N TYR A 93 59.28 1.84 0.94
CA TYR A 93 60.09 1.32 -0.14
C TYR A 93 59.32 0.25 -0.94
N ILE A 94 59.79 -0.02 -2.13
CA ILE A 94 59.40 -1.16 -2.96
C ILE A 94 60.65 -1.88 -3.46
N THR A 95 60.56 -3.23 -3.51
CA THR A 95 61.58 -4.04 -4.12
C THR A 95 61.15 -4.53 -5.47
N PRO A 96 62.03 -4.97 -6.38
CA PRO A 96 61.64 -5.58 -7.66
C PRO A 96 60.70 -6.79 -7.50
N GLU A 97 60.91 -7.61 -6.45
CA GLU A 97 60.04 -8.76 -6.12
C GLU A 97 58.65 -8.29 -5.71
N LEU A 98 58.56 -7.30 -4.80
CA LEU A 98 57.27 -6.76 -4.35
C LEU A 98 56.55 -6.06 -5.49
N LYS A 99 57.27 -5.38 -6.39
CA LYS A 99 56.68 -4.75 -7.58
C LYS A 99 56.11 -5.75 -8.55
N ALA A 100 56.86 -6.84 -8.85
CA ALA A 100 56.36 -7.93 -9.72
C ALA A 100 55.10 -8.60 -9.12
N PHE A 101 55.10 -8.80 -7.80
CA PHE A 101 53.91 -9.29 -7.09
C PHE A 101 52.72 -8.33 -7.16
N GLU A 102 52.94 -7.03 -6.93
CA GLU A 102 51.94 -5.98 -7.03
C GLU A 102 51.25 -6.00 -8.41
N ASP A 103 52.03 -6.02 -9.48
CA ASP A 103 51.54 -6.02 -10.85
C ASP A 103 50.69 -7.27 -11.13
N LYS A 104 51.13 -8.45 -10.62
CA LYS A 104 50.38 -9.69 -10.74
C LYS A 104 49.08 -9.67 -9.96
N ALA A 105 49.07 -9.21 -8.71
CA ALA A 105 47.92 -9.18 -7.85
C ALA A 105 46.86 -8.19 -8.36
N LEU A 106 47.26 -6.96 -8.72
CA LEU A 106 46.35 -5.97 -9.27
C LEU A 106 45.75 -6.41 -10.61
N SER A 107 46.57 -6.98 -11.50
CA SER A 107 46.07 -7.55 -12.76
C SER A 107 45.09 -8.70 -12.54
N ALA A 108 45.33 -9.57 -11.55
CA ALA A 108 44.44 -10.67 -11.21
C ALA A 108 43.11 -10.16 -10.66
N GLN A 109 43.14 -9.12 -9.82
CA GLN A 109 41.93 -8.49 -9.27
C GLN A 109 41.06 -7.84 -10.37
N GLU A 110 41.68 -7.05 -11.27
CA GLU A 110 40.96 -6.43 -12.38
C GLU A 110 40.35 -7.49 -13.32
N ARG A 111 41.09 -8.53 -13.62
CA ARG A 111 40.61 -9.66 -14.45
C ARG A 111 39.51 -10.43 -13.75
N ALA A 112 39.61 -10.66 -12.44
CA ALA A 112 38.58 -11.34 -11.67
C ALA A 112 37.26 -10.55 -11.72
N LEU A 113 37.29 -9.23 -11.49
CA LEU A 113 36.11 -8.37 -11.59
C LEU A 113 35.52 -8.33 -13.00
N ALA A 114 36.36 -8.26 -14.03
CA ALA A 114 35.90 -8.29 -15.42
C ALA A 114 35.25 -9.65 -15.77
N ARG A 115 35.85 -10.77 -15.30
CA ARG A 115 35.31 -12.12 -15.50
C ARG A 115 33.98 -12.32 -14.77
N GLU A 116 33.91 -11.84 -13.54
CA GLU A 116 32.70 -11.92 -12.74
C GLU A 116 31.54 -11.11 -13.35
N LYS A 117 31.85 -9.90 -13.84
CA LYS A 117 30.87 -9.11 -14.59
C LYS A 117 30.38 -9.83 -15.85
N TRP A 118 31.29 -10.39 -16.61
CA TRP A 118 30.92 -11.15 -17.81
C TRP A 118 30.00 -12.34 -17.47
N LEU A 119 30.32 -13.11 -16.44
CA LEU A 119 29.48 -14.22 -15.97
C LEU A 119 28.10 -13.75 -15.49
N TYR A 120 28.04 -12.62 -14.81
CA TYR A 120 26.79 -12.02 -14.39
C TYR A 120 25.93 -11.59 -15.60
N ASP A 121 26.54 -10.95 -16.60
CA ASP A 121 25.86 -10.57 -17.84
C ASP A 121 25.32 -11.81 -18.59
N GLN A 122 26.09 -12.90 -18.65
CA GLN A 122 25.65 -14.18 -19.22
C GLN A 122 24.47 -14.78 -18.46
N LEU A 123 24.46 -14.66 -17.12
CA LEU A 123 23.33 -15.10 -16.30
C LEU A 123 22.07 -14.27 -16.61
N LEU A 124 22.20 -12.96 -16.74
CA LEU A 124 21.08 -12.08 -17.11
C LEU A 124 20.53 -12.42 -18.49
N ASP A 125 21.41 -12.63 -19.47
CA ASP A 125 20.99 -13.03 -20.83
C ASP A 125 20.26 -14.38 -20.83
N ALA A 126 20.74 -15.35 -20.06
CA ALA A 126 20.07 -16.65 -19.91
C ALA A 126 18.67 -16.50 -19.25
N LEU A 127 18.52 -15.62 -18.28
CA LEU A 127 17.24 -15.33 -17.63
C LEU A 127 16.23 -14.67 -18.56
N GLN A 128 16.67 -13.87 -19.56
CA GLN A 128 15.76 -13.23 -20.50
C GLN A 128 14.87 -14.24 -21.25
N ALA A 129 15.40 -15.41 -21.61
CA ALA A 129 14.62 -16.46 -22.25
C ALA A 129 13.45 -16.98 -21.37
N HIS A 130 13.53 -16.79 -20.07
CA HIS A 130 12.55 -17.25 -19.10
C HIS A 130 11.61 -16.15 -18.59
N LEU A 131 11.80 -14.90 -18.99
CA LEU A 131 10.98 -13.77 -18.50
C LEU A 131 9.49 -13.95 -18.81
N ALA A 132 9.15 -14.36 -20.02
CA ALA A 132 7.76 -14.56 -20.43
C ALA A 132 7.06 -15.67 -19.61
N PRO A 133 7.63 -16.89 -19.49
CA PRO A 133 7.03 -17.93 -18.64
C PRO A 133 7.03 -17.57 -17.15
N LEU A 134 8.05 -16.91 -16.61
CA LEU A 134 8.06 -16.43 -15.24
C LEU A 134 6.97 -15.38 -15.00
N GLY A 135 6.80 -14.44 -15.92
CA GLY A 135 5.71 -13.47 -15.87
C GLY A 135 4.33 -14.12 -15.95
N ALA A 136 4.16 -15.15 -16.77
CA ALA A 136 2.92 -15.93 -16.83
C ALA A 136 2.65 -16.67 -15.51
N LEU A 137 3.67 -17.32 -14.94
CA LEU A 137 3.57 -17.99 -13.65
C LEU A 137 3.21 -17.00 -12.52
N ALA A 138 3.87 -15.86 -12.47
CA ALA A 138 3.59 -14.83 -11.47
C ALA A 138 2.14 -14.34 -11.54
N ARG A 139 1.61 -14.09 -12.74
CA ARG A 139 0.20 -13.71 -12.93
C ARG A 139 -0.75 -14.84 -12.52
N ALA A 140 -0.45 -16.08 -12.82
CA ALA A 140 -1.27 -17.23 -12.44
C ALA A 140 -1.30 -17.40 -10.91
N LEU A 141 -0.15 -17.28 -10.25
CA LEU A 141 -0.06 -17.34 -8.79
C LEU A 141 -0.80 -16.17 -8.12
N ALA A 142 -0.66 -14.95 -8.63
CA ALA A 142 -1.38 -13.78 -8.12
C ALA A 142 -2.91 -13.93 -8.27
N ALA A 143 -3.37 -14.47 -9.40
CA ALA A 143 -4.79 -14.75 -9.59
C ALA A 143 -5.31 -15.83 -8.63
N LEU A 144 -4.54 -16.90 -8.44
CA LEU A 144 -4.90 -17.97 -7.50
C LEU A 144 -4.93 -17.47 -6.05
N ASP A 145 -3.94 -16.67 -5.65
CA ASP A 145 -3.88 -16.08 -4.31
C ASP A 145 -5.08 -15.17 -4.04
N ALA A 146 -5.43 -14.28 -4.98
CA ALA A 146 -6.60 -13.43 -4.89
C ALA A 146 -7.90 -14.24 -4.78
N LEU A 147 -8.08 -15.25 -5.63
CA LEU A 147 -9.27 -16.12 -5.58
C LEU A 147 -9.35 -16.93 -4.28
N ALA A 148 -8.22 -17.43 -3.80
CA ALA A 148 -8.16 -18.17 -2.53
C ALA A 148 -8.53 -17.26 -1.35
N ALA A 149 -8.02 -16.02 -1.31
CA ALA A 149 -8.35 -15.05 -0.29
C ALA A 149 -9.85 -14.68 -0.29
N LEU A 150 -10.44 -14.43 -1.46
CA LEU A 150 -11.87 -14.15 -1.59
C LEU A 150 -12.72 -15.35 -1.16
N ALA A 151 -12.34 -16.57 -1.55
CA ALA A 151 -13.06 -17.79 -1.19
C ALA A 151 -12.99 -18.06 0.33
N GLU A 152 -11.82 -17.90 0.92
CA GLU A 152 -11.63 -18.06 2.37
C GLU A 152 -12.47 -17.06 3.15
N ARG A 153 -12.50 -15.79 2.75
CA ARG A 153 -13.37 -14.76 3.38
C ARG A 153 -14.84 -15.08 3.21
N ALA A 154 -15.28 -15.55 2.04
CA ALA A 154 -16.65 -15.94 1.82
C ALA A 154 -17.11 -17.06 2.77
N VAL A 155 -16.28 -18.08 2.95
CA VAL A 155 -16.58 -19.21 3.85
C VAL A 155 -16.55 -18.81 5.32
N THR A 156 -15.47 -18.15 5.76
CA THR A 156 -15.29 -17.80 7.19
C THR A 156 -16.25 -16.74 7.69
N LEU A 157 -16.67 -15.80 6.82
CA LEU A 157 -17.57 -14.71 7.18
C LEU A 157 -19.04 -14.98 6.80
N GLY A 158 -19.35 -16.16 6.24
CA GLY A 158 -20.70 -16.52 5.84
C GLY A 158 -21.29 -15.56 4.82
N TRP A 159 -20.50 -15.18 3.80
CA TRP A 159 -20.95 -14.32 2.72
C TRP A 159 -21.62 -15.12 1.62
N THR A 160 -22.51 -14.50 0.85
CA THR A 160 -23.27 -15.13 -0.22
C THR A 160 -22.84 -14.68 -1.59
N ARG A 161 -23.05 -15.52 -2.60
CA ARG A 161 -22.77 -15.20 -3.98
C ARG A 161 -23.78 -14.17 -4.50
N PRO A 162 -23.35 -12.99 -5.01
CA PRO A 162 -24.27 -12.04 -5.65
C PRO A 162 -24.75 -12.56 -7.00
N GLU A 163 -25.99 -12.21 -7.36
CA GLU A 163 -26.58 -12.43 -8.69
C GLU A 163 -26.44 -11.13 -9.50
N PHE A 164 -25.92 -11.23 -10.72
CA PHE A 164 -25.88 -10.10 -11.66
C PHE A 164 -26.96 -10.23 -12.71
N VAL A 165 -27.68 -9.12 -12.92
CA VAL A 165 -28.81 -9.06 -13.87
C VAL A 165 -28.62 -7.92 -14.88
N PRO A 166 -29.19 -7.99 -16.10
CA PRO A 166 -28.99 -6.98 -17.13
C PRO A 166 -29.79 -5.69 -16.94
N TYR A 167 -30.76 -5.67 -16.01
CA TYR A 167 -31.59 -4.50 -15.73
C TYR A 167 -31.11 -3.74 -14.49
N PRO A 168 -31.34 -2.40 -14.42
CA PRO A 168 -30.89 -1.60 -13.29
C PRO A 168 -31.57 -1.99 -11.98
N CYS A 169 -30.83 -2.47 -11.02
CA CYS A 169 -31.29 -2.68 -9.64
C CYS A 169 -30.13 -2.79 -8.63
N ILE A 170 -30.44 -2.52 -7.37
CA ILE A 170 -29.63 -2.83 -6.19
C ILE A 170 -30.57 -3.43 -5.16
N GLU A 171 -30.63 -4.74 -5.08
CA GLU A 171 -31.48 -5.47 -4.14
C GLU A 171 -30.58 -6.26 -3.19
N ILE A 172 -30.59 -5.88 -1.93
CA ILE A 172 -29.78 -6.47 -0.87
C ILE A 172 -30.71 -6.90 0.27
N ASP A 173 -30.74 -8.18 0.56
CA ASP A 173 -31.51 -8.72 1.67
C ASP A 173 -30.57 -9.00 2.85
N ALA A 174 -30.92 -8.49 4.03
CA ALA A 174 -30.16 -8.64 5.27
C ALA A 174 -28.66 -8.33 5.08
N GLY A 175 -28.35 -7.19 4.47
CA GLY A 175 -27.00 -6.70 4.27
C GLY A 175 -26.33 -6.34 5.59
N ARG A 176 -25.02 -6.57 5.70
CA ARG A 176 -24.20 -6.28 6.85
C ARG A 176 -22.99 -5.42 6.46
N HIS A 177 -22.55 -4.58 7.35
CA HIS A 177 -21.35 -3.76 7.12
C HIS A 177 -20.09 -4.56 7.52
N PRO A 178 -19.23 -4.99 6.57
CA PRO A 178 -18.17 -5.97 6.84
C PRO A 178 -17.17 -5.48 7.91
N VAL A 179 -16.83 -4.20 7.91
CA VAL A 179 -15.86 -3.63 8.87
C VAL A 179 -16.48 -3.46 10.26
N VAL A 180 -17.73 -2.97 10.33
CA VAL A 180 -18.40 -2.77 11.62
C VAL A 180 -18.75 -4.10 12.26
N GLU A 181 -19.23 -5.08 11.48
CA GLU A 181 -19.49 -6.44 11.93
C GLU A 181 -18.23 -7.11 12.52
N ALA A 182 -17.10 -7.02 11.81
CA ALA A 182 -15.82 -7.55 12.30
C ALA A 182 -15.41 -6.89 13.63
N ARG A 183 -15.53 -5.56 13.72
CA ARG A 183 -15.19 -4.82 14.96
C ARG A 183 -16.10 -5.18 16.14
N LEU A 184 -17.40 -5.37 15.91
CA LEU A 184 -18.33 -5.81 16.93
C LEU A 184 -17.97 -7.21 17.45
N ALA A 185 -17.58 -8.13 16.55
CA ALA A 185 -17.14 -9.47 16.92
C ALA A 185 -15.86 -9.44 17.77
N GLU A 186 -14.90 -8.57 17.45
CA GLU A 186 -13.65 -8.40 18.21
C GLU A 186 -13.86 -7.80 19.60
N THR A 187 -14.80 -6.85 19.71
CA THR A 187 -15.05 -6.10 20.98
C THR A 187 -16.14 -6.70 21.85
N GLY A 188 -16.81 -7.77 21.41
CA GLY A 188 -17.95 -8.34 22.12
C GLY A 188 -19.19 -7.45 22.11
N GLY A 189 -19.32 -6.56 21.13
CA GLY A 189 -20.42 -5.57 20.99
C GLY A 189 -21.77 -6.13 20.55
N GLY A 190 -21.93 -7.45 20.49
CA GLY A 190 -23.16 -8.12 20.04
C GLY A 190 -23.22 -8.27 18.51
N PRO A 191 -24.29 -8.91 17.99
CA PRO A 191 -24.46 -9.12 16.56
C PRO A 191 -24.75 -7.83 15.80
N PHE A 192 -24.22 -7.71 14.58
CA PHE A 192 -24.57 -6.60 13.68
C PHE A 192 -26.06 -6.72 13.25
N ILE A 193 -26.76 -5.60 13.29
CA ILE A 193 -28.17 -5.54 12.83
C ILE A 193 -28.20 -5.39 11.31
N ALA A 194 -28.63 -6.44 10.63
CA ALA A 194 -28.70 -6.49 9.17
C ALA A 194 -29.86 -5.64 8.63
N ASN A 195 -29.65 -5.01 7.48
CA ASN A 195 -30.66 -4.14 6.86
C ASN A 195 -30.87 -4.47 5.38
N HIS A 196 -32.07 -4.22 4.89
CA HIS A 196 -32.44 -4.41 3.49
C HIS A 196 -32.24 -3.12 2.70
N CYS A 197 -31.88 -3.24 1.42
CA CYS A 197 -31.85 -2.12 0.48
C CYS A 197 -32.52 -2.54 -0.83
N ARG A 198 -33.46 -1.73 -1.32
CA ARG A 198 -34.10 -1.96 -2.62
C ARG A 198 -34.13 -0.68 -3.43
N LEU A 199 -33.40 -0.71 -4.53
CA LEU A 199 -33.41 0.28 -5.59
C LEU A 199 -33.63 -0.45 -6.91
N ASP A 200 -34.52 0.06 -7.72
CA ASP A 200 -34.90 -0.53 -9.02
C ASP A 200 -35.37 0.57 -9.99
N ALA A 201 -35.94 0.16 -11.12
CA ALA A 201 -36.48 1.10 -12.10
C ALA A 201 -37.62 1.99 -11.56
N LYS A 202 -38.35 1.55 -10.51
CA LYS A 202 -39.46 2.29 -9.89
C LYS A 202 -39.00 3.13 -8.71
N THR A 203 -38.00 2.65 -7.97
CA THR A 203 -37.45 3.33 -6.78
C THR A 203 -35.99 3.61 -6.99
N ARG A 204 -35.64 4.87 -7.28
CA ARG A 204 -34.26 5.26 -7.57
C ARG A 204 -33.59 6.06 -6.46
N MET A 205 -34.38 6.58 -5.52
CA MET A 205 -33.82 7.39 -4.42
C MET A 205 -34.42 7.00 -3.06
N LEU A 206 -33.54 6.81 -2.08
CA LEU A 206 -33.89 6.58 -0.69
C LEU A 206 -33.53 7.85 0.11
N VAL A 207 -34.55 8.54 0.63
CA VAL A 207 -34.37 9.68 1.54
C VAL A 207 -34.33 9.12 2.95
N ILE A 208 -33.18 9.19 3.60
CA ILE A 208 -32.92 8.52 4.88
C ILE A 208 -32.84 9.55 6.00
N THR A 209 -33.75 9.42 6.98
CA THR A 209 -33.84 10.31 8.14
C THR A 209 -33.59 9.57 9.44
N GLY A 210 -33.44 10.29 10.54
CA GLY A 210 -33.22 9.74 11.88
C GLY A 210 -32.00 10.33 12.58
N PRO A 211 -31.73 9.90 13.82
CA PRO A 211 -30.65 10.43 14.64
C PRO A 211 -29.26 10.14 14.06
N ASN A 212 -28.28 11.03 14.35
CA ASN A 212 -26.93 10.90 13.81
C ASN A 212 -26.21 9.62 14.27
N MET A 213 -26.42 9.19 15.50
CA MET A 213 -25.86 7.97 16.06
C MET A 213 -26.64 6.71 15.66
N GLY A 214 -27.74 6.85 14.92
CA GLY A 214 -28.63 5.74 14.57
C GLY A 214 -28.08 4.78 13.51
N GLY A 215 -27.06 5.16 12.74
CA GLY A 215 -26.44 4.28 11.75
C GLY A 215 -26.76 4.61 10.28
N LYS A 216 -27.30 5.79 9.95
CA LYS A 216 -27.56 6.23 8.56
C LYS A 216 -26.34 6.07 7.66
N SER A 217 -25.21 6.65 8.04
CA SER A 217 -23.94 6.60 7.28
C SER A 217 -23.40 5.18 7.20
N THR A 218 -23.56 4.36 8.25
CA THR A 218 -23.18 2.96 8.28
C THR A 218 -23.98 2.16 7.24
N PHE A 219 -25.29 2.37 7.19
CA PHE A 219 -26.16 1.73 6.20
C PHE A 219 -25.78 2.11 4.76
N MET A 220 -25.56 3.37 4.49
CA MET A 220 -25.15 3.84 3.16
C MET A 220 -23.82 3.21 2.73
N ARG A 221 -22.82 3.25 3.61
CA ARG A 221 -21.51 2.64 3.36
C ARG A 221 -21.61 1.12 3.16
N GLN A 222 -22.47 0.45 3.91
CA GLN A 222 -22.76 -0.97 3.75
C GLN A 222 -23.23 -1.29 2.33
N VAL A 223 -24.19 -0.54 1.79
CA VAL A 223 -24.71 -0.73 0.44
C VAL A 223 -23.60 -0.54 -0.60
N ALA A 224 -22.80 0.52 -0.47
CA ALA A 224 -21.70 0.79 -1.37
C ALA A 224 -20.60 -0.28 -1.31
N LEU A 225 -20.24 -0.75 -0.11
CA LEU A 225 -19.25 -1.81 0.06
C LEU A 225 -19.72 -3.15 -0.50
N ILE A 226 -21.00 -3.50 -0.34
CA ILE A 226 -21.60 -4.71 -0.94
C ILE A 226 -21.52 -4.62 -2.46
N ALA A 227 -21.90 -3.49 -3.06
CA ALA A 227 -21.81 -3.29 -4.49
C ALA A 227 -20.36 -3.35 -5.00
N LEU A 228 -19.42 -2.74 -4.28
CA LEU A 228 -17.98 -2.77 -4.61
C LEU A 228 -17.43 -4.19 -4.54
N LEU A 229 -17.68 -4.92 -3.45
CA LEU A 229 -17.23 -6.30 -3.27
C LEU A 229 -17.76 -7.21 -4.38
N ALA A 230 -19.04 -7.10 -4.71
CA ALA A 230 -19.62 -7.82 -5.83
C ALA A 230 -18.92 -7.51 -7.16
N SER A 231 -18.65 -6.23 -7.43
CA SER A 231 -18.01 -5.78 -8.68
C SER A 231 -16.59 -6.29 -8.88
N ILE A 232 -15.86 -6.57 -7.80
CA ILE A 232 -14.52 -7.18 -7.86
C ILE A 232 -14.55 -8.72 -7.88
N GLY A 233 -15.74 -9.34 -7.94
CA GLY A 233 -15.89 -10.79 -7.99
C GLY A 233 -15.95 -11.49 -6.64
N SER A 234 -16.06 -10.75 -5.54
CA SER A 234 -16.21 -11.30 -4.19
C SER A 234 -17.65 -11.74 -3.92
N PHE A 235 -17.82 -12.68 -2.99
CA PHE A 235 -19.08 -12.86 -2.27
C PHE A 235 -19.33 -11.65 -1.36
N VAL A 236 -20.55 -11.47 -0.89
CA VAL A 236 -20.98 -10.26 -0.20
C VAL A 236 -21.63 -10.56 1.16
N PRO A 237 -21.48 -9.67 2.14
CA PRO A 237 -22.10 -9.80 3.46
C PRO A 237 -23.60 -9.51 3.43
N ALA A 238 -24.39 -10.42 2.86
CA ALA A 238 -25.82 -10.32 2.76
C ALA A 238 -26.45 -11.73 2.77
N ALA A 239 -27.74 -11.86 3.06
CA ALA A 239 -28.46 -13.11 2.89
C ALA A 239 -28.74 -13.40 1.41
N ALA A 240 -29.05 -12.34 0.62
CA ALA A 240 -29.12 -12.38 -0.83
C ALA A 240 -28.75 -11.01 -1.40
N CYS A 241 -28.21 -11.02 -2.61
CA CYS A 241 -27.82 -9.79 -3.30
C CYS A 241 -28.03 -9.95 -4.81
N ARG A 242 -28.77 -9.00 -5.41
CA ARG A 242 -28.95 -8.90 -6.85
C ARG A 242 -28.58 -7.51 -7.31
N LEU A 243 -27.70 -7.42 -8.29
CA LEU A 243 -27.16 -6.17 -8.80
C LEU A 243 -27.31 -6.08 -10.32
N GLY A 244 -27.83 -4.96 -10.79
CA GLY A 244 -27.74 -4.55 -12.18
C GLY A 244 -26.40 -3.88 -12.49
N PRO A 245 -26.21 -3.36 -13.71
CA PRO A 245 -25.02 -2.63 -14.09
C PRO A 245 -24.83 -1.38 -13.22
N ILE A 246 -23.65 -1.25 -12.60
CA ILE A 246 -23.21 -0.08 -11.85
C ILE A 246 -21.89 0.37 -12.47
N ASP A 247 -21.83 1.63 -12.96
CA ASP A 247 -20.66 2.18 -13.61
C ASP A 247 -19.68 2.88 -12.63
N ALA A 248 -20.26 3.50 -11.60
CA ALA A 248 -19.47 4.21 -10.60
C ALA A 248 -20.20 4.27 -9.25
N ILE A 249 -19.42 4.41 -8.18
CA ILE A 249 -19.91 4.70 -6.83
C ILE A 249 -19.36 6.07 -6.43
N HIS A 250 -20.27 7.03 -6.26
CA HIS A 250 -19.93 8.39 -5.84
C HIS A 250 -20.35 8.60 -4.38
N THR A 251 -19.45 9.14 -3.56
CA THR A 251 -19.74 9.33 -2.15
C THR A 251 -19.39 10.74 -1.69
N ARG A 252 -20.32 11.34 -0.96
CA ARG A 252 -20.08 12.51 -0.12
C ARG A 252 -20.53 12.17 1.29
N ILE A 253 -19.63 11.58 2.08
CA ILE A 253 -19.89 11.11 3.45
C ILE A 253 -18.80 11.66 4.38
N GLY A 254 -19.23 12.40 5.41
CA GLY A 254 -18.37 12.98 6.43
C GLY A 254 -17.78 14.34 6.03
N ALA A 255 -17.29 15.09 7.02
CA ALA A 255 -16.52 16.31 6.81
C ALA A 255 -15.02 15.94 6.83
N ALA A 256 -14.32 16.19 5.73
CA ALA A 256 -12.87 16.24 5.74
C ALA A 256 -12.47 17.70 5.87
N ASP A 257 -11.82 18.05 6.99
CA ASP A 257 -11.17 19.34 7.12
C ASP A 257 -9.91 19.32 6.26
N ASP A 258 -9.93 19.95 5.11
CA ASP A 258 -8.73 20.19 4.32
C ASP A 258 -7.97 21.41 4.85
N LEU A 259 -7.30 21.20 5.98
CA LEU A 259 -6.46 22.22 6.61
C LEU A 259 -5.26 22.61 5.73
N ALA A 260 -4.87 21.77 4.78
CA ALA A 260 -3.71 22.02 3.91
C ALA A 260 -3.99 23.09 2.84
N ASN A 261 -5.25 23.18 2.36
CA ASN A 261 -5.63 24.12 1.29
C ASN A 261 -6.41 25.34 1.78
N ALA A 262 -6.55 25.54 3.10
CA ALA A 262 -7.29 26.66 3.72
C ALA A 262 -8.71 26.87 3.16
N GLN A 263 -9.33 25.84 2.59
CA GLN A 263 -10.72 25.90 2.12
C GLN A 263 -11.68 25.66 3.28
N SER A 264 -12.79 26.37 3.28
CA SER A 264 -13.85 26.09 4.23
C SER A 264 -14.46 24.71 3.96
N THR A 265 -14.83 23.99 5.03
CA THR A 265 -15.52 22.67 4.92
C THR A 265 -16.72 22.73 4.00
N PHE A 266 -17.44 23.85 3.98
CA PHE A 266 -18.57 24.07 3.08
C PHE A 266 -18.17 24.17 1.60
N MET A 267 -17.05 24.83 1.27
CA MET A 267 -16.55 24.91 -0.11
C MET A 267 -16.14 23.53 -0.61
N VAL A 268 -15.44 22.74 0.21
CA VAL A 268 -15.07 21.35 -0.12
C VAL A 268 -16.34 20.52 -0.40
N GLU A 269 -17.33 20.64 0.49
CA GLU A 269 -18.61 19.95 0.35
C GLU A 269 -19.31 20.29 -0.98
N MET A 270 -19.37 21.59 -1.33
CA MET A 270 -19.99 22.02 -2.59
C MET A 270 -19.21 21.59 -3.82
N THR A 271 -17.89 21.62 -3.75
CA THR A 271 -17.02 21.15 -4.87
C THR A 271 -17.18 19.66 -5.12
N GLU A 272 -17.21 18.84 -4.06
CA GLU A 272 -17.44 17.40 -4.18
C GLU A 272 -18.86 17.11 -4.69
N ALA A 273 -19.88 17.80 -4.18
CA ALA A 273 -21.24 17.65 -4.68
C ALA A 273 -21.35 18.03 -6.16
N ALA A 274 -20.75 19.14 -6.58
CA ALA A 274 -20.72 19.55 -7.99
C ALA A 274 -20.06 18.50 -8.89
N ALA A 275 -18.90 17.96 -8.45
CA ALA A 275 -18.21 16.89 -9.19
C ALA A 275 -19.11 15.66 -9.37
N ILE A 276 -19.84 15.25 -8.33
CA ILE A 276 -20.80 14.14 -8.39
C ILE A 276 -21.93 14.43 -9.37
N LEU A 277 -22.55 15.63 -9.28
CA LEU A 277 -23.65 16.01 -10.16
C LEU A 277 -23.24 16.01 -11.65
N HIS A 278 -21.98 16.37 -11.94
CA HIS A 278 -21.46 16.33 -13.31
C HIS A 278 -21.08 14.94 -13.81
N ALA A 279 -20.63 14.04 -12.92
CA ALA A 279 -20.09 12.73 -13.29
C ALA A 279 -21.12 11.61 -13.23
N ALA A 280 -22.11 11.68 -12.32
CA ALA A 280 -23.06 10.61 -12.11
C ALA A 280 -23.99 10.38 -13.31
N THR A 281 -24.21 9.12 -13.63
CA THR A 281 -25.11 8.65 -14.68
C THR A 281 -26.31 7.91 -14.11
N GLU A 282 -27.22 7.46 -14.94
CA GLU A 282 -28.36 6.61 -14.54
C GLU A 282 -27.94 5.21 -14.03
N HIS A 283 -26.68 4.81 -14.26
CA HIS A 283 -26.09 3.57 -13.78
C HIS A 283 -25.21 3.76 -12.54
N SER A 284 -25.07 4.99 -12.04
CA SER A 284 -24.24 5.27 -10.87
C SER A 284 -24.99 5.04 -9.56
N LEU A 285 -24.24 4.63 -8.53
CA LEU A 285 -24.68 4.65 -7.13
C LEU A 285 -24.12 5.90 -6.44
N VAL A 286 -24.99 6.75 -5.91
CA VAL A 286 -24.63 8.00 -5.25
C VAL A 286 -25.01 7.97 -3.78
N LEU A 287 -24.07 8.31 -2.90
CA LEU A 287 -24.26 8.44 -1.46
C LEU A 287 -24.05 9.88 -1.04
N MET A 288 -25.10 10.54 -0.57
CA MET A 288 -25.06 11.90 -0.04
C MET A 288 -25.41 11.90 1.44
N ASP A 289 -24.48 12.28 2.30
CA ASP A 289 -24.65 12.26 3.75
C ASP A 289 -24.65 13.68 4.32
N GLU A 290 -25.82 14.11 4.75
CA GLU A 290 -26.06 15.36 5.51
C GLU A 290 -25.50 16.63 4.85
N ILE A 291 -25.69 16.74 3.54
CA ILE A 291 -25.23 17.90 2.76
C ILE A 291 -25.94 19.20 3.17
N GLY A 292 -25.21 20.32 3.16
CA GLY A 292 -25.71 21.65 3.48
C GLY A 292 -25.51 22.07 4.95
N ARG A 293 -24.73 21.32 5.75
CA ARG A 293 -24.49 21.67 7.16
C ARG A 293 -23.55 22.86 7.38
N GLY A 294 -22.70 23.17 6.41
CA GLY A 294 -21.68 24.21 6.53
C GLY A 294 -22.18 25.65 6.33
N THR A 295 -23.51 25.87 6.21
CA THR A 295 -24.09 27.18 5.96
C THR A 295 -25.36 27.42 6.81
N SER A 296 -26.09 28.51 6.55
CA SER A 296 -27.38 28.78 7.24
C SER A 296 -28.40 27.66 6.97
N THR A 297 -29.27 27.37 7.90
CA THR A 297 -30.28 26.30 7.77
C THR A 297 -31.12 26.45 6.50
N PHE A 298 -31.54 27.65 6.14
CA PHE A 298 -32.37 27.87 4.95
C PHE A 298 -31.59 27.68 3.66
N ASP A 299 -30.36 28.16 3.57
CA ASP A 299 -29.50 27.95 2.39
C ASP A 299 -29.12 26.46 2.26
N GLY A 300 -28.78 25.81 3.39
CA GLY A 300 -28.46 24.39 3.42
C GLY A 300 -29.62 23.52 2.96
N LEU A 301 -30.83 23.79 3.42
CA LEU A 301 -32.06 23.10 2.97
C LEU A 301 -32.31 23.32 1.47
N ALA A 302 -32.18 24.55 0.99
CA ALA A 302 -32.39 24.87 -0.43
C ALA A 302 -31.37 24.13 -1.32
N LEU A 303 -30.09 24.13 -0.93
CA LEU A 303 -29.03 23.41 -1.63
C LEU A 303 -29.25 21.89 -1.61
N ALA A 304 -29.55 21.31 -0.46
CA ALA A 304 -29.81 19.89 -0.33
C ALA A 304 -31.01 19.45 -1.19
N GLY A 305 -32.07 20.25 -1.21
CA GLY A 305 -33.24 20.03 -2.06
C GLY A 305 -32.92 20.13 -3.56
N ALA A 306 -32.13 21.12 -3.97
CA ALA A 306 -31.71 21.28 -5.36
C ALA A 306 -30.81 20.12 -5.82
N ILE A 307 -29.85 19.68 -4.98
CA ILE A 307 -28.97 18.54 -5.26
C ILE A 307 -29.80 17.25 -5.36
N ALA A 308 -30.70 17.00 -4.42
CA ALA A 308 -31.59 15.85 -4.47
C ALA A 308 -32.44 15.82 -5.77
N SER A 309 -33.02 16.97 -6.16
CA SER A 309 -33.78 17.09 -7.40
C SER A 309 -32.92 16.84 -8.63
N HIS A 310 -31.70 17.35 -8.67
CA HIS A 310 -30.78 17.14 -9.80
C HIS A 310 -30.41 15.67 -9.94
N LEU A 311 -30.03 15.00 -8.84
CA LEU A 311 -29.70 13.55 -8.83
C LEU A 311 -30.89 12.71 -9.28
N HIS A 312 -32.09 13.06 -8.83
CA HIS A 312 -33.31 12.32 -9.16
C HIS A 312 -33.79 12.58 -10.60
N ASP A 313 -33.92 13.84 -11.01
CA ASP A 313 -34.60 14.20 -12.25
C ASP A 313 -33.65 14.23 -13.46
N ARG A 314 -32.37 14.60 -13.24
CA ARG A 314 -31.38 14.75 -14.32
C ARG A 314 -30.45 13.56 -14.45
N ASN A 315 -29.70 13.25 -13.38
CA ASN A 315 -28.78 12.10 -13.39
C ASN A 315 -29.53 10.78 -13.39
N LYS A 316 -30.69 10.72 -12.73
CA LYS A 316 -31.49 9.50 -12.51
C LYS A 316 -30.69 8.38 -11.86
N ALA A 317 -29.65 8.73 -11.10
CA ALA A 317 -28.75 7.82 -10.42
C ALA A 317 -29.48 7.10 -9.27
N PHE A 318 -29.05 5.89 -8.96
CA PHE A 318 -29.43 5.27 -7.68
C PHE A 318 -28.82 6.07 -6.54
N THR A 319 -29.67 6.62 -5.68
CA THR A 319 -29.22 7.58 -4.68
C THR A 319 -29.69 7.19 -3.28
N LEU A 320 -28.74 7.14 -2.33
CA LEU A 320 -29.00 7.13 -0.90
C LEU A 320 -28.70 8.52 -0.36
N PHE A 321 -29.72 9.21 0.09
CA PHE A 321 -29.67 10.61 0.51
C PHE A 321 -30.03 10.73 2.00
N ALA A 322 -29.02 10.73 2.86
CA ALA A 322 -29.23 10.94 4.29
C ALA A 322 -29.31 12.43 4.60
N THR A 323 -30.29 12.83 5.39
CA THR A 323 -30.52 14.20 5.73
C THR A 323 -31.03 14.40 7.17
N HIS A 324 -30.70 15.54 7.76
CA HIS A 324 -31.27 16.01 9.00
C HIS A 324 -32.40 17.06 8.77
N TYR A 325 -32.59 17.48 7.51
CA TYR A 325 -33.68 18.39 7.14
C TYR A 325 -34.99 17.64 7.04
N PHE A 326 -35.87 17.88 8.00
CA PHE A 326 -37.18 17.21 8.06
C PHE A 326 -38.07 17.54 6.86
N GLU A 327 -37.91 18.74 6.31
CA GLU A 327 -38.64 19.23 5.15
C GLU A 327 -38.40 18.35 3.91
N LEU A 328 -37.24 17.74 3.80
CA LEU A 328 -36.93 16.80 2.69
C LEU A 328 -37.69 15.47 2.79
N THR A 329 -38.34 15.18 3.89
CA THR A 329 -39.27 14.02 3.97
C THR A 329 -40.49 14.19 3.05
N GLN A 330 -40.78 15.42 2.63
CA GLN A 330 -41.84 15.70 1.65
C GLN A 330 -41.38 15.49 0.19
N PHE A 331 -40.06 15.31 -0.05
CA PHE A 331 -39.50 15.12 -1.38
C PHE A 331 -40.14 13.97 -2.16
N PRO A 332 -40.36 12.77 -1.57
CA PRO A 332 -41.01 11.66 -2.26
C PRO A 332 -42.46 11.91 -2.66
N GLN A 333 -43.16 12.85 -2.03
CA GLN A 333 -44.52 13.21 -2.39
C GLN A 333 -44.59 13.97 -3.73
N ARG A 334 -43.48 14.63 -4.12
CA ARG A 334 -43.39 15.43 -5.34
C ARG A 334 -42.58 14.76 -6.45
N HIS A 335 -41.76 13.76 -6.08
CA HIS A 335 -40.85 13.05 -6.99
C HIS A 335 -41.13 11.55 -6.95
N GLY A 336 -41.86 11.06 -7.95
CA GLY A 336 -42.12 9.63 -8.09
C GLY A 336 -40.85 8.83 -8.25
N GLY A 337 -40.69 7.73 -7.52
CA GLY A 337 -39.45 6.95 -7.52
C GLY A 337 -38.49 7.31 -6.42
N ALA A 338 -38.81 8.28 -5.56
CA ALA A 338 -38.16 8.47 -4.27
C ALA A 338 -39.04 7.91 -3.14
N ILE A 339 -38.45 7.33 -2.11
CA ILE A 339 -39.15 6.86 -0.91
C ILE A 339 -38.40 7.33 0.37
N ASN A 340 -39.15 7.48 1.46
CA ASN A 340 -38.58 7.74 2.76
C ASN A 340 -38.21 6.44 3.47
N LEU A 341 -37.05 6.45 4.09
CA LEU A 341 -36.63 5.49 5.09
C LEU A 341 -36.19 6.20 6.36
N HIS A 342 -36.24 5.54 7.49
CA HIS A 342 -35.70 6.09 8.72
C HIS A 342 -34.97 5.02 9.53
N VAL A 343 -34.02 5.49 10.35
CA VAL A 343 -33.38 4.64 11.35
C VAL A 343 -34.26 4.61 12.59
N SER A 344 -34.67 3.41 13.01
CA SER A 344 -35.55 3.27 14.16
C SER A 344 -34.79 3.46 15.48
N ALA A 345 -35.47 4.07 16.43
CA ALA A 345 -35.04 4.25 17.81
C ALA A 345 -36.22 3.96 18.75
N ALA A 346 -35.94 3.27 19.84
CA ALA A 346 -36.91 3.00 20.88
C ALA A 346 -36.67 3.91 22.07
N GLU A 347 -37.76 4.48 22.63
CA GLU A 347 -37.71 5.21 23.89
C GLU A 347 -38.02 4.24 25.05
N SER A 348 -37.13 4.19 26.04
CA SER A 348 -37.33 3.44 27.27
C SER A 348 -37.15 4.36 28.45
N GLY A 349 -38.26 4.94 28.93
CA GLY A 349 -38.23 6.00 29.94
C GLY A 349 -37.54 7.28 29.42
N ASP A 350 -36.51 7.72 30.11
CA ASP A 350 -35.69 8.89 29.69
C ASP A 350 -34.53 8.54 28.75
N GLN A 351 -34.37 7.26 28.42
CA GLN A 351 -33.29 6.77 27.56
C GLN A 351 -33.77 6.47 26.15
N ILE A 352 -32.90 6.75 25.16
CA ILE A 352 -33.07 6.33 23.77
C ILE A 352 -32.15 5.15 23.50
N VAL A 353 -32.71 4.11 22.94
CA VAL A 353 -31.99 2.95 22.41
C VAL A 353 -32.05 3.02 20.89
N PHE A 354 -30.90 3.14 20.23
CA PHE A 354 -30.81 3.06 18.79
C PHE A 354 -30.87 1.61 18.36
N LEU A 355 -31.89 1.27 17.56
CA LEU A 355 -32.10 -0.11 17.11
C LEU A 355 -31.23 -0.46 15.88
N HIS A 356 -30.61 0.55 15.23
CA HIS A 356 -29.80 0.41 14.02
C HIS A 356 -30.55 -0.30 12.87
N GLN A 357 -31.87 -0.30 12.90
CA GLN A 357 -32.75 -0.90 11.92
C GLN A 357 -33.32 0.17 11.01
N ILE A 358 -33.28 -0.11 9.69
CA ILE A 358 -33.87 0.79 8.67
C ILE A 358 -35.30 0.36 8.39
N GLU A 359 -36.21 1.29 8.54
CA GLU A 359 -37.65 1.06 8.36
C GLU A 359 -38.27 2.01 7.30
N PRO A 360 -39.37 1.60 6.63
CA PRO A 360 -40.10 2.45 5.70
C PRO A 360 -40.72 3.67 6.39
N GLY A 361 -40.76 4.78 5.64
CA GLY A 361 -41.36 6.04 6.09
C GLY A 361 -40.36 7.02 6.68
N PRO A 362 -40.78 8.29 6.92
CA PRO A 362 -39.95 9.29 7.54
C PRO A 362 -39.80 9.08 9.06
N ALA A 363 -38.70 9.52 9.65
CA ALA A 363 -38.56 9.58 11.11
C ALA A 363 -39.66 10.47 11.72
N SER A 364 -40.18 10.08 12.88
CA SER A 364 -41.22 10.86 13.58
C SER A 364 -40.70 12.14 14.26
N ARG A 365 -39.40 12.16 14.60
CA ARG A 365 -38.73 13.32 15.27
C ARG A 365 -37.19 13.25 15.08
N SER A 366 -36.51 14.36 15.38
CA SER A 366 -35.06 14.48 15.17
C SER A 366 -34.19 13.89 16.32
N TYR A 367 -34.75 13.62 17.47
CA TYR A 367 -34.08 13.09 18.67
C TYR A 367 -32.85 13.89 19.18
N GLY A 368 -32.56 15.06 18.63
CA GLY A 368 -31.38 15.88 19.01
C GLY A 368 -31.31 16.22 20.47
N VAL A 369 -32.45 16.64 21.08
CA VAL A 369 -32.52 16.99 22.51
C VAL A 369 -32.29 15.78 23.41
N GLN A 370 -32.79 14.62 22.99
CA GLN A 370 -32.64 13.37 23.74
C GLN A 370 -31.20 12.86 23.64
N VAL A 371 -30.53 12.96 22.48
CA VAL A 371 -29.11 12.63 22.32
C VAL A 371 -28.25 13.53 23.21
N ALA A 372 -28.58 14.82 23.30
CA ALA A 372 -27.87 15.75 24.20
C ALA A 372 -27.97 15.32 25.67
N ARG A 373 -29.12 14.78 26.12
CA ARG A 373 -29.29 14.22 27.48
C ARG A 373 -28.42 12.99 27.76
N LEU A 374 -28.06 12.18 26.74
CA LEU A 374 -27.16 11.03 26.89
C LEU A 374 -25.71 11.46 27.10
N ALA A 375 -25.37 12.69 26.72
CA ALA A 375 -24.02 13.22 26.86
C ALA A 375 -23.76 13.89 28.24
N GLY A 376 -24.77 14.06 29.10
CA GLY A 376 -24.70 14.62 30.47
C GLY A 376 -25.48 15.90 30.61
#